data_db7e54d83e9c13794056e50507ae6ee3
#
_entry.id   db7e54d83e9c13794056e50507ae6ee3
#
_cell.length_a   1.000
_cell.length_b   1.000
_cell.length_c   1.000
_cell.angle_alpha   90.00
_cell.angle_beta   90.00
_cell.angle_gamma   90.00
#
_symmetry.space_group_name_H-M   'P 1'
#
loop_
_entity.id
_entity.type
_entity.pdbx_description
1 polymer ?
#
loop_
_entity_poly.entity_id
_entity_poly.type
_entity_poly.pdbx_seq_one_letter_code
_entity_poly.pdbx_strand_id
1 'polypeptide(L)'
;MRKHYLDNIRWITVVIVVIYHVLYMYNAEGILGGLGKITHLPVQYYDIYQYLVYPWFMPVLFVVSGISARLSLDSHSDKEFIKSRTLKLLVPSTIGLFVFQFIQGYVSMSLGGGFDGLASAGVPKPVIYLIMVASGSGVLWYMHLLWIYSVFLVAIRKIEKGKLLAAGARTPLWLIAMFVFPIWGAAQILNTPIISVYRIAFYFVFFMLGYFVFSNGEVIERIKKIAVPLIVVAVVICVAFAAMYFGDNYADKPINRGFLFALDAYVGSLAMLAGMARFGDVSGSLSKWMSAHSFGLYVFHYLGISSVALIFAKPGLLPAPVCYILSLVAGFVFGYGLYAIISRIPFFRWAVLGIKKEK
;
A
#
# COMPACT_ATOMS: atom_id res chain seq x y z
N MET A 1 -21.67 -15.33 -2.24
CA MET A 1 -21.11 -15.50 -0.88
C MET A 1 -19.96 -14.52 -0.68
N ARG A 2 -19.87 -13.83 0.47
CA ARG A 2 -18.77 -12.89 0.76
C ARG A 2 -17.48 -13.68 0.99
N LYS A 3 -16.40 -13.29 0.34
CA LYS A 3 -15.08 -13.94 0.46
C LYS A 3 -14.31 -13.26 1.60
N HIS A 4 -14.42 -13.78 2.82
CA HIS A 4 -13.83 -13.19 4.02
C HIS A 4 -12.30 -13.10 3.95
N TYR A 5 -11.64 -14.04 3.27
CA TYR A 5 -10.19 -14.02 3.10
C TYR A 5 -9.69 -12.74 2.41
N LEU A 6 -10.45 -12.15 1.48
CA LEU A 6 -10.07 -10.89 0.82
C LEU A 6 -10.09 -9.70 1.79
N ASP A 7 -11.09 -9.67 2.68
CA ASP A 7 -11.17 -8.64 3.72
C ASP A 7 -10.04 -8.83 4.75
N ASN A 8 -9.73 -10.09 5.07
CA ASN A 8 -8.64 -10.44 5.98
C ASN A 8 -7.27 -10.07 5.40
N ILE A 9 -7.01 -10.34 4.11
CA ILE A 9 -5.77 -9.88 3.45
C ILE A 9 -5.64 -8.36 3.59
N ARG A 10 -6.69 -7.60 3.34
CA ARG A 10 -6.62 -6.13 3.40
C ARG A 10 -6.21 -5.62 4.77
N TRP A 11 -6.94 -5.99 5.82
CA TRP A 11 -6.63 -5.43 7.14
C TRP A 11 -5.31 -5.94 7.71
N ILE A 12 -4.95 -7.22 7.47
CA ILE A 12 -3.64 -7.78 7.87
C ILE A 12 -2.52 -7.01 7.17
N THR A 13 -2.64 -6.80 5.84
CA THR A 13 -1.63 -6.06 5.10
C THR A 13 -1.53 -4.60 5.58
N VAL A 14 -2.63 -3.95 5.94
CA VAL A 14 -2.57 -2.60 6.52
C VAL A 14 -1.83 -2.59 7.86
N VAL A 15 -1.99 -3.61 8.72
CA VAL A 15 -1.20 -3.75 9.96
C VAL A 15 0.29 -3.93 9.64
N ILE A 16 0.62 -4.78 8.66
CA ILE A 16 2.00 -4.96 8.18
C ILE A 16 2.59 -3.61 7.70
N VAL A 17 1.80 -2.81 6.96
CA VAL A 17 2.18 -1.48 6.49
C VAL A 17 2.45 -0.51 7.64
N VAL A 18 1.65 -0.53 8.71
CA VAL A 18 1.89 0.32 9.89
C VAL A 18 3.23 -0.03 10.54
N ILE A 19 3.49 -1.31 10.79
CA ILE A 19 4.76 -1.78 11.37
C ILE A 19 5.94 -1.43 10.43
N TYR A 20 5.76 -1.64 9.13
CA TYR A 20 6.74 -1.25 8.12
C TYR A 20 7.08 0.23 8.20
N HIS A 21 6.09 1.13 8.29
CA HIS A 21 6.32 2.56 8.33
C HIS A 21 6.98 3.03 9.63
N VAL A 22 6.83 2.31 10.74
CA VAL A 22 7.58 2.60 11.98
C VAL A 22 9.08 2.35 11.75
N LEU A 23 9.44 1.19 11.17
CA LEU A 23 10.84 0.86 10.87
C LEU A 23 11.40 1.75 9.75
N TYR A 24 10.61 1.97 8.70
CA TYR A 24 10.92 2.88 7.60
C TYR A 24 11.23 4.31 8.08
N MET A 25 10.50 4.81 9.08
CA MET A 25 10.71 6.16 9.63
C MET A 25 12.12 6.35 10.17
N TYR A 26 12.71 5.29 10.73
CA TYR A 26 14.02 5.30 11.39
C TYR A 26 15.06 4.41 10.69
N ASN A 27 14.87 4.13 9.40
CA ASN A 27 15.72 3.20 8.64
C ASN A 27 17.20 3.67 8.56
N ALA A 28 18.10 2.73 8.46
CA ALA A 28 19.52 2.99 8.34
C ALA A 28 20.00 3.08 6.87
N GLU A 29 19.17 2.67 5.91
CA GLU A 29 19.52 2.50 4.50
C GLU A 29 19.35 3.76 3.65
N GLY A 30 18.99 4.89 4.25
CA GLY A 30 18.81 6.17 3.56
C GLY A 30 17.61 6.22 2.62
N ILE A 31 16.56 5.45 2.92
CA ILE A 31 15.31 5.48 2.14
C ILE A 31 14.61 6.81 2.37
N LEU A 32 14.31 7.51 1.28
CA LEU A 32 13.71 8.85 1.33
C LEU A 32 12.33 8.84 1.98
N GLY A 33 12.08 9.85 2.83
CA GLY A 33 10.76 10.11 3.46
C GLY A 33 10.69 9.77 4.95
N GLY A 34 11.67 9.01 5.50
CA GLY A 34 11.87 8.83 6.93
C GLY A 34 12.75 9.91 7.55
N LEU A 35 12.86 9.89 8.89
CA LEU A 35 13.84 10.71 9.64
C LEU A 35 15.26 10.15 9.48
N GLY A 36 15.39 8.84 9.23
CA GLY A 36 16.66 8.14 9.22
C GLY A 36 17.04 7.59 10.59
N LYS A 37 18.20 6.98 10.65
CA LYS A 37 18.73 6.26 11.83
C LYS A 37 18.83 7.14 13.06
N ILE A 38 18.23 6.69 14.16
CA ILE A 38 18.23 7.35 15.47
C ILE A 38 18.95 6.52 16.55
N THR A 39 19.50 5.37 16.18
CA THR A 39 20.24 4.49 17.09
C THR A 39 21.74 4.65 16.89
N HIS A 40 22.52 4.30 17.91
CA HIS A 40 23.98 4.22 17.85
C HIS A 40 24.48 2.81 17.48
N LEU A 41 23.57 1.87 17.16
CA LEU A 41 23.95 0.52 16.78
C LEU A 41 24.74 0.52 15.45
N PRO A 42 25.84 -0.22 15.35
CA PRO A 42 26.57 -0.32 14.07
C PRO A 42 25.66 -0.87 12.96
N VAL A 43 24.86 -1.89 13.27
CA VAL A 43 23.89 -2.52 12.35
C VAL A 43 22.52 -2.56 13.01
N GLN A 44 21.47 -2.13 12.30
CA GLN A 44 20.08 -2.19 12.75
C GLN A 44 19.43 -3.48 12.24
N TYR A 45 19.70 -4.63 12.88
CA TYR A 45 19.19 -5.94 12.44
C TYR A 45 17.65 -6.02 12.32
N TYR A 46 16.90 -5.24 13.08
CA TYR A 46 15.44 -5.21 12.98
C TYR A 46 14.92 -4.55 11.70
N ASP A 47 15.77 -3.82 10.95
CA ASP A 47 15.41 -3.31 9.63
C ASP A 47 15.19 -4.45 8.62
N ILE A 48 15.64 -5.68 8.92
CA ILE A 48 15.37 -6.88 8.12
C ILE A 48 13.87 -7.08 7.83
N TYR A 49 12.99 -6.65 8.74
CA TYR A 49 11.55 -6.72 8.54
C TYR A 49 11.12 -6.01 7.25
N GLN A 50 11.74 -4.88 6.93
CA GLN A 50 11.42 -4.11 5.73
C GLN A 50 11.71 -4.94 4.47
N TYR A 51 12.84 -5.66 4.44
CA TYR A 51 13.21 -6.53 3.31
C TYR A 51 12.28 -7.73 3.17
N LEU A 52 11.81 -8.28 4.29
CA LEU A 52 10.89 -9.42 4.28
C LEU A 52 9.47 -9.06 3.78
N VAL A 53 9.05 -7.80 3.88
CA VAL A 53 7.67 -7.43 3.53
C VAL A 53 7.54 -6.50 2.32
N TYR A 54 8.51 -5.62 2.08
CA TYR A 54 8.41 -4.56 1.09
C TYR A 54 8.12 -5.04 -0.33
N PRO A 55 8.73 -6.10 -0.86
CA PRO A 55 8.48 -6.50 -2.23
C PRO A 55 7.02 -6.86 -2.51
N TRP A 56 6.31 -7.54 -1.59
CA TRP A 56 5.03 -8.19 -1.85
C TRP A 56 3.79 -7.55 -1.19
N PHE A 57 3.92 -6.77 -0.09
CA PHE A 57 2.74 -6.31 0.65
C PHE A 57 1.86 -5.33 -0.16
N MET A 58 2.43 -4.45 -0.97
CA MET A 58 1.64 -3.60 -1.86
C MET A 58 1.12 -4.34 -3.10
N PRO A 59 1.92 -5.16 -3.79
CA PRO A 59 1.42 -6.01 -4.87
C PRO A 59 0.19 -6.84 -4.50
N VAL A 60 0.15 -7.49 -3.35
CA VAL A 60 -1.04 -8.27 -2.93
C VAL A 60 -2.29 -7.42 -2.79
N LEU A 61 -2.16 -6.16 -2.33
CA LEU A 61 -3.30 -5.24 -2.25
C LEU A 61 -3.82 -4.85 -3.64
N PHE A 62 -2.95 -4.71 -4.64
CA PHE A 62 -3.38 -4.49 -6.02
C PHE A 62 -4.08 -5.71 -6.60
N VAL A 63 -3.59 -6.94 -6.35
CA VAL A 63 -4.30 -8.18 -6.72
C VAL A 63 -5.70 -8.22 -6.10
N VAL A 64 -5.80 -8.02 -4.79
CA VAL A 64 -7.09 -8.03 -4.07
C VAL A 64 -8.03 -6.92 -4.57
N SER A 65 -7.49 -5.77 -4.96
CA SER A 65 -8.27 -4.68 -5.54
C SER A 65 -8.78 -5.01 -6.94
N GLY A 66 -7.99 -5.72 -7.76
CA GLY A 66 -8.42 -6.26 -9.04
C GLY A 66 -9.57 -7.27 -8.90
N ILE A 67 -9.44 -8.23 -7.97
CA ILE A 67 -10.51 -9.18 -7.65
C ILE A 67 -11.79 -8.45 -7.22
N SER A 68 -11.65 -7.41 -6.39
CA SER A 68 -12.79 -6.62 -5.91
C SER A 68 -13.42 -5.75 -7.00
N ALA A 69 -12.61 -5.29 -7.95
CA ALA A 69 -13.13 -4.58 -9.13
C ALA A 69 -14.01 -5.51 -9.97
N ARG A 70 -13.61 -6.78 -10.14
CA ARG A 70 -14.41 -7.80 -10.82
C ARG A 70 -15.76 -7.99 -10.13
N LEU A 71 -15.76 -8.26 -8.83
CA LEU A 71 -16.98 -8.48 -8.05
C LEU A 71 -17.92 -7.25 -8.10
N SER A 72 -17.37 -6.04 -8.13
CA SER A 72 -18.14 -4.83 -8.25
C SER A 72 -18.76 -4.67 -9.64
N LEU A 73 -18.01 -4.96 -10.70
CA LEU A 73 -18.46 -4.83 -12.09
C LEU A 73 -19.42 -5.95 -12.55
N ASP A 74 -19.52 -7.04 -11.79
CA ASP A 74 -20.56 -8.06 -11.99
C ASP A 74 -21.93 -7.60 -11.55
N SER A 75 -22.02 -6.61 -10.65
CA SER A 75 -23.27 -6.11 -10.07
C SER A 75 -23.58 -4.64 -10.37
N HIS A 76 -22.66 -3.90 -10.97
CA HIS A 76 -22.83 -2.48 -11.26
C HIS A 76 -22.37 -2.16 -12.70
N SER A 77 -22.98 -1.12 -13.28
CA SER A 77 -22.54 -0.58 -14.56
C SER A 77 -21.15 0.07 -14.47
N ASP A 78 -20.46 0.19 -15.61
CA ASP A 78 -19.16 0.87 -15.70
C ASP A 78 -19.20 2.31 -15.13
N LYS A 79 -20.32 3.03 -15.38
CA LYS A 79 -20.52 4.40 -14.89
C LYS A 79 -20.66 4.45 -13.36
N GLU A 80 -21.42 3.54 -12.77
CA GLU A 80 -21.58 3.44 -11.31
C GLU A 80 -20.28 3.02 -10.64
N PHE A 81 -19.56 2.08 -11.24
CA PHE A 81 -18.23 1.65 -10.77
C PHE A 81 -17.27 2.83 -10.72
N ILE A 82 -17.08 3.57 -11.84
CA ILE A 82 -16.16 4.73 -11.88
C ILE A 82 -16.61 5.81 -10.89
N LYS A 83 -17.91 6.11 -10.81
CA LYS A 83 -18.44 7.08 -9.84
C LYS A 83 -18.13 6.70 -8.40
N SER A 84 -18.27 5.42 -8.06
CA SER A 84 -17.93 4.88 -6.74
C SER A 84 -16.42 4.96 -6.46
N ARG A 85 -15.58 4.61 -7.47
CA ARG A 85 -14.13 4.70 -7.35
C ARG A 85 -13.65 6.15 -7.22
N THR A 86 -14.22 7.07 -8.00
CA THR A 86 -13.92 8.50 -7.90
C THR A 86 -14.20 9.01 -6.48
N LEU A 87 -15.38 8.70 -5.94
CA LEU A 87 -15.72 9.12 -4.59
C LEU A 87 -14.80 8.54 -3.52
N LYS A 88 -14.50 7.23 -3.60
CA LYS A 88 -13.77 6.52 -2.53
C LYS A 88 -12.25 6.62 -2.64
N LEU A 89 -11.72 6.94 -3.82
CA LEU A 89 -10.27 6.97 -4.07
C LEU A 89 -9.80 8.37 -4.47
N LEU A 90 -10.37 8.96 -5.52
CA LEU A 90 -9.87 10.23 -6.05
C LEU A 90 -10.19 11.40 -5.12
N VAL A 91 -11.42 11.50 -4.59
CA VAL A 91 -11.80 12.58 -3.68
C VAL A 91 -10.90 12.65 -2.46
N PRO A 92 -10.67 11.56 -1.68
CA PRO A 92 -9.76 11.60 -0.54
C PRO A 92 -8.30 11.90 -0.92
N SER A 93 -7.84 11.38 -2.04
CA SER A 93 -6.45 11.55 -2.49
C SER A 93 -6.20 12.82 -3.31
N THR A 94 -7.20 13.68 -3.50
CA THR A 94 -7.08 15.02 -4.13
C THR A 94 -7.66 16.09 -3.21
N ILE A 95 -8.99 16.17 -3.06
CA ILE A 95 -9.61 17.18 -2.18
C ILE A 95 -9.14 17.00 -0.74
N GLY A 96 -9.00 15.73 -0.27
CA GLY A 96 -8.48 15.42 1.06
C GLY A 96 -7.06 15.93 1.29
N LEU A 97 -6.22 16.04 0.24
CA LEU A 97 -4.89 16.65 0.34
C LEU A 97 -4.98 18.12 0.75
N PHE A 98 -5.86 18.88 0.09
CA PHE A 98 -6.02 20.31 0.36
C PHE A 98 -6.66 20.59 1.72
N VAL A 99 -7.60 19.76 2.18
CA VAL A 99 -8.36 20.09 3.40
C VAL A 99 -7.83 19.45 4.67
N PHE A 100 -6.95 18.43 4.56
CA PHE A 100 -6.45 17.71 5.73
C PHE A 100 -5.00 17.24 5.60
N GLN A 101 -4.62 16.59 4.50
CA GLN A 101 -3.31 15.93 4.39
C GLN A 101 -2.14 16.92 4.21
N PHE A 102 -2.39 18.21 3.98
CA PHE A 102 -1.35 19.25 4.08
C PHE A 102 -0.66 19.23 5.46
N ILE A 103 -1.35 18.76 6.53
CA ILE A 103 -0.78 18.58 7.87
C ILE A 103 0.33 17.53 7.82
N GLN A 104 0.10 16.39 7.15
CA GLN A 104 1.14 15.39 6.89
C GLN A 104 2.29 15.98 6.09
N GLY A 105 1.98 16.80 5.09
CA GLY A 105 2.98 17.49 4.30
C GLY A 105 3.85 18.43 5.12
N TYR A 106 3.25 19.21 6.02
CA TYR A 106 3.98 20.04 6.99
C TYR A 106 4.93 19.18 7.84
N VAL A 107 4.44 18.10 8.44
CA VAL A 107 5.25 17.21 9.28
C VAL A 107 6.41 16.60 8.48
N SER A 108 6.15 16.10 7.27
CA SER A 108 7.17 15.51 6.41
C SER A 108 8.25 16.52 6.01
N MET A 109 7.86 17.73 5.63
CA MET A 109 8.81 18.81 5.29
C MET A 109 9.63 19.24 6.52
N SER A 110 9.00 19.33 7.68
CA SER A 110 9.68 19.69 8.93
C SER A 110 10.68 18.61 9.36
N LEU A 111 10.40 17.34 9.14
CA LEU A 111 11.37 16.25 9.38
C LEU A 111 12.64 16.43 8.56
N GLY A 112 12.52 16.72 7.26
CA GLY A 112 13.66 16.95 6.36
C GLY A 112 14.28 18.35 6.44
N GLY A 113 13.82 19.24 7.34
CA GLY A 113 14.30 20.63 7.43
C GLY A 113 13.85 21.54 6.28
N GLY A 114 13.07 21.04 5.33
CA GLY A 114 12.66 21.81 4.15
C GLY A 114 11.66 22.94 4.45
N PHE A 115 10.84 22.80 5.49
CA PHE A 115 9.88 23.85 5.87
C PHE A 115 10.59 25.15 6.29
N ASP A 116 11.56 25.05 7.19
CA ASP A 116 12.32 26.20 7.68
C ASP A 116 13.17 26.83 6.56
N GLY A 117 13.72 26.00 5.67
CA GLY A 117 14.47 26.45 4.50
C GLY A 117 13.62 27.30 3.54
N LEU A 118 12.38 26.86 3.24
CA LEU A 118 11.47 27.63 2.38
C LEU A 118 10.99 28.93 3.05
N ALA A 119 10.71 28.89 4.35
CA ALA A 119 10.30 30.06 5.11
C ALA A 119 11.42 31.10 5.16
N SER A 120 12.66 30.68 5.42
CA SER A 120 13.85 31.53 5.46
C SER A 120 14.20 32.16 4.09
N ALA A 121 13.94 31.41 3.00
CA ALA A 121 14.14 31.85 1.63
C ALA A 121 13.06 32.87 1.16
N GLY A 122 12.12 33.27 2.02
CA GLY A 122 11.05 34.21 1.69
C GLY A 122 10.02 33.71 0.69
N VAL A 123 9.86 32.38 0.57
CA VAL A 123 8.87 31.79 -0.33
C VAL A 123 7.46 32.20 0.09
N PRO A 124 6.58 32.67 -0.82
CA PRO A 124 5.23 33.08 -0.47
C PRO A 124 4.40 32.00 0.21
N LYS A 125 3.67 32.35 1.28
CA LYS A 125 2.85 31.38 2.06
C LYS A 125 1.92 30.50 1.20
N PRO A 126 1.23 31.00 0.15
CA PRO A 126 0.41 30.14 -0.71
C PRO A 126 1.22 29.05 -1.43
N VAL A 127 2.47 29.36 -1.83
CA VAL A 127 3.37 28.39 -2.48
C VAL A 127 3.82 27.34 -1.48
N ILE A 128 4.20 27.75 -0.25
CA ILE A 128 4.53 26.82 0.85
C ILE A 128 3.35 25.87 1.10
N TYR A 129 2.12 26.41 1.18
CA TYR A 129 0.92 25.58 1.33
C TYR A 129 0.74 24.55 0.20
N LEU A 130 0.95 24.92 -1.06
CA LEU A 130 0.86 23.99 -2.19
C LEU A 130 1.95 22.92 -2.11
N ILE A 131 3.16 23.25 -1.66
CA ILE A 131 4.23 22.28 -1.42
C ILE A 131 3.85 21.33 -0.28
N MET A 132 3.26 21.84 0.80
CA MET A 132 2.73 20.99 1.89
C MET A 132 1.65 20.04 1.39
N VAL A 133 0.71 20.51 0.55
CA VAL A 133 -0.33 19.67 -0.07
C VAL A 133 0.31 18.56 -0.89
N ALA A 134 1.28 18.86 -1.75
CA ALA A 134 1.97 17.87 -2.57
C ALA A 134 2.75 16.85 -1.71
N SER A 135 3.49 17.33 -0.69
CA SER A 135 4.24 16.51 0.25
C SER A 135 3.34 15.64 1.15
N GLY A 136 2.08 16.07 1.35
CA GLY A 136 1.07 15.32 2.09
C GLY A 136 0.49 14.11 1.36
N SER A 137 0.84 13.88 0.08
CA SER A 137 0.36 12.73 -0.68
C SER A 137 0.77 11.38 -0.06
N GLY A 138 1.96 11.31 0.57
CA GLY A 138 2.42 10.20 1.41
C GLY A 138 1.87 8.83 1.01
N VAL A 139 1.16 8.20 1.92
CA VAL A 139 0.56 6.86 1.72
C VAL A 139 -0.60 6.83 0.70
N LEU A 140 -1.15 7.99 0.29
CA LEU A 140 -2.30 8.06 -0.62
C LEU A 140 -1.97 7.71 -2.08
N TRP A 141 -0.68 7.57 -2.44
CA TRP A 141 -0.24 7.18 -3.78
C TRP A 141 -0.95 5.91 -4.29
N TYR A 142 -1.22 4.96 -3.42
CA TYR A 142 -1.94 3.73 -3.75
C TYR A 142 -3.36 4.02 -4.26
N MET A 143 -4.06 4.98 -3.66
CA MET A 143 -5.41 5.39 -4.07
C MET A 143 -5.41 6.05 -5.44
N HIS A 144 -4.38 6.86 -5.75
CA HIS A 144 -4.20 7.45 -7.08
C HIS A 144 -4.08 6.36 -8.15
N LEU A 145 -3.17 5.40 -7.94
CA LEU A 145 -2.97 4.32 -8.89
C LEU A 145 -4.21 3.44 -9.05
N LEU A 146 -4.91 3.12 -7.95
CA LEU A 146 -6.15 2.34 -8.03
C LEU A 146 -7.24 3.04 -8.83
N TRP A 147 -7.36 4.36 -8.72
CA TRP A 147 -8.32 5.10 -9.52
C TRP A 147 -7.94 5.07 -11.00
N ILE A 148 -6.68 5.35 -11.33
CA ILE A 148 -6.16 5.28 -12.69
C ILE A 148 -6.39 3.89 -13.29
N TYR A 149 -6.05 2.83 -12.56
CA TYR A 149 -6.24 1.45 -13.03
C TYR A 149 -7.71 1.08 -13.19
N SER A 150 -8.61 1.63 -12.37
CA SER A 150 -10.05 1.44 -12.53
C SER A 150 -10.58 2.06 -13.83
N VAL A 151 -10.05 3.21 -14.24
CA VAL A 151 -10.40 3.86 -15.52
C VAL A 151 -9.87 3.03 -16.71
N PHE A 152 -8.59 2.64 -16.67
CA PHE A 152 -8.00 1.78 -17.69
C PHE A 152 -8.70 0.42 -17.79
N LEU A 153 -9.08 -0.17 -16.67
CA LEU A 153 -9.82 -1.44 -16.66
C LEU A 153 -11.14 -1.33 -17.45
N VAL A 154 -11.92 -0.27 -17.23
CA VAL A 154 -13.18 -0.06 -17.94
C VAL A 154 -12.92 0.08 -19.45
N ALA A 155 -11.87 0.79 -19.86
CA ALA A 155 -11.50 0.90 -21.27
C ALA A 155 -11.10 -0.46 -21.87
N ILE A 156 -10.26 -1.23 -21.17
CA ILE A 156 -9.81 -2.56 -21.61
C ILE A 156 -10.99 -3.52 -21.73
N ARG A 157 -11.93 -3.53 -20.77
CA ARG A 157 -13.13 -4.38 -20.82
C ARG A 157 -13.96 -4.18 -22.10
N LYS A 158 -14.10 -2.94 -22.55
CA LYS A 158 -14.85 -2.63 -23.79
C LYS A 158 -14.17 -3.20 -25.01
N ILE A 159 -12.84 -3.29 -25.02
CA ILE A 159 -12.04 -3.79 -26.15
C ILE A 159 -11.96 -5.32 -26.12
N GLU A 160 -11.73 -5.93 -24.93
CA GLU A 160 -11.48 -7.37 -24.78
C GLU A 160 -12.75 -8.23 -24.86
N LYS A 161 -13.92 -7.65 -24.61
CA LYS A 161 -15.25 -8.27 -24.77
C LYS A 161 -15.39 -9.63 -24.07
N GLY A 162 -14.76 -9.82 -22.90
CA GLY A 162 -14.82 -11.04 -22.12
C GLY A 162 -13.80 -12.13 -22.50
N LYS A 163 -12.99 -11.94 -23.56
CA LYS A 163 -12.02 -12.93 -24.05
C LYS A 163 -10.89 -13.18 -23.05
N LEU A 164 -10.30 -12.10 -22.51
CA LEU A 164 -9.22 -12.19 -21.50
C LEU A 164 -9.74 -12.82 -20.20
N LEU A 165 -10.96 -12.49 -19.81
CA LEU A 165 -11.56 -13.08 -18.62
C LEU A 165 -11.81 -14.58 -18.77
N ALA A 166 -12.31 -15.02 -19.92
CA ALA A 166 -12.52 -16.43 -20.24
C ALA A 166 -11.18 -17.20 -20.32
N ALA A 167 -10.15 -16.59 -20.90
CA ALA A 167 -8.80 -17.15 -20.92
C ALA A 167 -8.21 -17.26 -19.50
N GLY A 168 -8.41 -16.20 -18.68
CA GLY A 168 -7.95 -16.18 -17.30
C GLY A 168 -8.53 -17.28 -16.43
N ALA A 169 -9.80 -17.65 -16.61
CA ALA A 169 -10.43 -18.76 -15.88
C ALA A 169 -9.76 -20.12 -16.17
N ARG A 170 -9.22 -20.29 -17.36
CA ARG A 170 -8.55 -21.53 -17.80
C ARG A 170 -7.06 -21.59 -17.48
N THR A 171 -6.48 -20.55 -16.84
CA THR A 171 -5.04 -20.44 -16.59
C THR A 171 -4.52 -21.63 -15.76
N PRO A 172 -3.63 -22.46 -16.30
CA PRO A 172 -3.03 -23.58 -15.57
C PRO A 172 -1.93 -23.08 -14.62
N LEU A 173 -1.53 -23.92 -13.65
CA LEU A 173 -0.51 -23.56 -12.65
C LEU A 173 0.85 -23.17 -13.27
N TRP A 174 1.28 -23.84 -14.33
CA TRP A 174 2.54 -23.50 -14.99
C TRP A 174 2.51 -22.10 -15.60
N LEU A 175 1.38 -21.68 -16.18
CA LEU A 175 1.22 -20.34 -16.74
C LEU A 175 1.14 -19.28 -15.62
N ILE A 176 0.50 -19.63 -14.48
CA ILE A 176 0.55 -18.78 -13.27
C ILE A 176 2.01 -18.53 -12.87
N ALA A 177 2.85 -19.56 -12.84
CA ALA A 177 4.27 -19.39 -12.52
C ALA A 177 4.99 -18.47 -13.52
N MET A 178 4.64 -18.52 -14.81
CA MET A 178 5.26 -17.69 -15.86
C MET A 178 4.91 -16.20 -15.78
N PHE A 179 3.89 -15.81 -15.06
CA PHE A 179 3.54 -14.38 -14.91
C PHE A 179 4.61 -13.54 -14.21
N VAL A 180 5.59 -14.16 -13.57
CA VAL A 180 6.76 -13.43 -13.04
C VAL A 180 7.50 -12.65 -14.14
N PHE A 181 7.58 -13.17 -15.37
CA PHE A 181 8.31 -12.52 -16.46
C PHE A 181 7.65 -11.22 -16.94
N PRO A 182 6.33 -11.15 -17.26
CA PRO A 182 5.68 -9.88 -17.57
C PRO A 182 5.67 -8.91 -16.37
N ILE A 183 5.64 -9.38 -15.12
CA ILE A 183 5.78 -8.54 -13.93
C ILE A 183 7.19 -7.93 -13.88
N TRP A 184 8.24 -8.73 -14.09
CA TRP A 184 9.62 -8.22 -14.15
C TRP A 184 9.82 -7.25 -15.31
N GLY A 185 9.29 -7.55 -16.50
CA GLY A 185 9.29 -6.62 -17.64
C GLY A 185 8.60 -5.29 -17.32
N ALA A 186 7.43 -5.34 -16.66
CA ALA A 186 6.70 -4.16 -16.21
C ALA A 186 7.47 -3.34 -15.15
N ALA A 187 8.33 -3.98 -14.35
CA ALA A 187 9.18 -3.30 -13.40
C ALA A 187 10.22 -2.38 -14.07
N GLN A 188 10.50 -2.55 -15.36
CA GLN A 188 11.48 -1.75 -16.09
C GLN A 188 10.93 -0.43 -16.62
N ILE A 189 9.60 -0.31 -16.77
CA ILE A 189 8.93 0.80 -17.45
C ILE A 189 7.97 1.58 -16.55
N LEU A 190 7.69 2.82 -16.92
CA LEU A 190 6.72 3.71 -16.25
C LEU A 190 6.97 3.86 -14.74
N ASN A 191 8.24 3.97 -14.37
CA ASN A 191 8.67 4.34 -13.02
C ASN A 191 8.94 5.84 -12.96
N THR A 192 8.39 6.52 -11.94
CA THR A 192 8.66 7.95 -11.75
C THR A 192 10.07 8.15 -11.16
N PRO A 193 10.80 9.18 -11.61
CA PRO A 193 12.17 9.41 -11.12
C PRO A 193 12.23 10.05 -9.74
N ILE A 194 11.18 10.79 -9.34
CA ILE A 194 11.17 11.59 -8.09
C ILE A 194 10.51 10.84 -6.94
N ILE A 195 9.39 10.14 -7.22
CA ILE A 195 8.62 9.42 -6.20
C ILE A 195 8.69 7.93 -6.52
N SER A 196 9.66 7.23 -5.95
CA SER A 196 9.99 5.84 -6.25
C SER A 196 8.82 4.86 -6.09
N VAL A 197 7.82 5.20 -5.26
CA VAL A 197 6.63 4.35 -5.05
C VAL A 197 5.68 4.31 -6.25
N TYR A 198 5.71 5.31 -7.16
CA TYR A 198 4.87 5.28 -8.37
C TYR A 198 5.48 4.40 -9.46
N ARG A 199 5.39 3.10 -9.29
CA ARG A 199 5.78 2.06 -10.25
C ARG A 199 4.55 1.63 -11.05
N ILE A 200 4.13 2.49 -11.98
CA ILE A 200 2.81 2.44 -12.61
C ILE A 200 2.57 1.12 -13.34
N ALA A 201 3.49 0.69 -14.21
CA ALA A 201 3.32 -0.56 -14.96
C ALA A 201 3.41 -1.79 -14.07
N PHE A 202 4.33 -1.79 -13.08
CA PHE A 202 4.52 -2.89 -12.16
C PHE A 202 3.24 -3.24 -11.40
N TYR A 203 2.65 -2.27 -10.70
CA TYR A 203 1.42 -2.50 -9.94
C TYR A 203 0.19 -2.71 -10.83
N PHE A 204 0.19 -2.14 -12.05
CA PHE A 204 -0.89 -2.35 -13.00
C PHE A 204 -1.03 -3.82 -13.39
N VAL A 205 0.07 -4.53 -13.62
CA VAL A 205 0.04 -5.96 -13.94
C VAL A 205 -0.57 -6.75 -12.77
N PHE A 206 -0.21 -6.48 -11.52
CA PHE A 206 -0.82 -7.14 -10.35
C PHE A 206 -2.33 -6.90 -10.27
N PHE A 207 -2.76 -5.66 -10.52
CA PHE A 207 -4.19 -5.32 -10.53
C PHE A 207 -4.93 -6.07 -11.65
N MET A 208 -4.36 -6.13 -12.85
CA MET A 208 -4.95 -6.84 -14.00
C MET A 208 -4.99 -8.36 -13.78
N LEU A 209 -3.93 -8.95 -13.23
CA LEU A 209 -3.93 -10.37 -12.84
C LEU A 209 -5.01 -10.64 -11.78
N GLY A 210 -5.19 -9.76 -10.81
CA GLY A 210 -6.29 -9.83 -9.85
C GLY A 210 -7.65 -9.88 -10.54
N TYR A 211 -7.88 -9.00 -11.51
CA TYR A 211 -9.14 -8.90 -12.23
C TYR A 211 -9.39 -10.08 -13.19
N PHE A 212 -8.43 -10.38 -14.07
CA PHE A 212 -8.64 -11.34 -15.16
C PHE A 212 -8.39 -12.79 -14.75
N VAL A 213 -7.47 -13.04 -13.82
CA VAL A 213 -7.03 -14.41 -13.46
C VAL A 213 -7.54 -14.80 -12.07
N PHE A 214 -7.13 -14.09 -11.03
CA PHE A 214 -7.39 -14.49 -9.64
C PHE A 214 -8.82 -14.15 -9.14
N SER A 215 -9.63 -13.45 -9.91
CA SER A 215 -11.06 -13.30 -9.62
C SER A 215 -11.85 -14.61 -9.88
N ASN A 216 -11.31 -15.52 -10.68
CA ASN A 216 -11.95 -16.77 -11.05
C ASN A 216 -11.80 -17.83 -9.94
N GLY A 217 -12.95 -18.38 -9.50
CA GLY A 217 -12.98 -19.36 -8.41
C GLY A 217 -12.16 -20.61 -8.67
N GLU A 218 -12.16 -21.12 -9.91
CA GLU A 218 -11.37 -22.29 -10.29
C GLU A 218 -9.86 -22.06 -10.14
N VAL A 219 -9.37 -20.86 -10.48
CA VAL A 219 -7.97 -20.52 -10.32
C VAL A 219 -7.61 -20.44 -8.83
N ILE A 220 -8.48 -19.84 -8.02
CA ILE A 220 -8.30 -19.82 -6.55
C ILE A 220 -8.26 -21.25 -5.99
N GLU A 221 -9.15 -22.14 -6.40
CA GLU A 221 -9.13 -23.53 -5.93
C GLU A 221 -7.85 -24.28 -6.37
N ARG A 222 -7.29 -23.97 -7.55
CA ARG A 222 -5.99 -24.54 -7.98
C ARG A 222 -4.84 -24.06 -7.08
N ILE A 223 -4.73 -22.75 -6.79
CA ILE A 223 -3.63 -22.25 -5.93
C ILE A 223 -3.82 -22.65 -4.46
N LYS A 224 -5.04 -22.80 -3.96
CA LYS A 224 -5.33 -23.32 -2.61
C LYS A 224 -4.74 -24.72 -2.39
N LYS A 225 -4.78 -25.58 -3.41
CA LYS A 225 -4.23 -26.95 -3.31
C LYS A 225 -2.72 -26.95 -3.05
N ILE A 226 -2.01 -25.97 -3.57
CA ILE A 226 -0.57 -25.79 -3.42
C ILE A 226 -0.18 -24.69 -2.42
N ALA A 227 -1.11 -24.24 -1.55
CA ALA A 227 -0.86 -23.13 -0.64
C ALA A 227 0.35 -23.36 0.27
N VAL A 228 0.51 -24.58 0.85
CA VAL A 228 1.63 -24.88 1.75
C VAL A 228 2.98 -24.83 1.04
N PRO A 229 3.23 -25.59 -0.06
CA PRO A 229 4.49 -25.46 -0.78
C PRO A 229 4.74 -24.05 -1.30
N LEU A 230 3.70 -23.33 -1.71
CA LEU A 230 3.83 -21.94 -2.17
C LEU A 230 4.28 -20.99 -1.03
N ILE A 231 3.76 -21.15 0.18
CA ILE A 231 4.20 -20.41 1.37
C ILE A 231 5.67 -20.72 1.68
N VAL A 232 6.07 -21.99 1.64
CA VAL A 232 7.47 -22.38 1.87
C VAL A 232 8.40 -21.73 0.85
N VAL A 233 8.05 -21.78 -0.43
CA VAL A 233 8.84 -21.14 -1.50
C VAL A 233 8.89 -19.62 -1.31
N ALA A 234 7.77 -18.97 -0.94
CA ALA A 234 7.75 -17.55 -0.66
C ALA A 234 8.68 -17.17 0.49
N VAL A 235 8.65 -17.92 1.59
CA VAL A 235 9.56 -17.69 2.74
C VAL A 235 11.03 -17.82 2.32
N VAL A 236 11.36 -18.86 1.54
CA VAL A 236 12.74 -19.05 1.04
C VAL A 236 13.18 -17.85 0.19
N ILE A 237 12.33 -17.38 -0.72
CA ILE A 237 12.62 -16.23 -1.58
C ILE A 237 12.75 -14.94 -0.77
N CYS A 238 11.85 -14.67 0.18
CA CYS A 238 11.94 -13.51 1.07
C CYS A 238 13.24 -13.51 1.89
N VAL A 239 13.62 -14.66 2.45
CA VAL A 239 14.87 -14.80 3.21
C VAL A 239 16.08 -14.60 2.29
N ALA A 240 16.06 -15.17 1.09
CA ALA A 240 17.12 -14.96 0.11
C ALA A 240 17.25 -13.49 -0.31
N PHE A 241 16.11 -12.80 -0.53
CA PHE A 241 16.10 -11.36 -0.83
C PHE A 241 16.68 -10.54 0.34
N ALA A 242 16.24 -10.80 1.56
CA ALA A 242 16.76 -10.14 2.75
C ALA A 242 18.26 -10.40 2.94
N ALA A 243 18.72 -11.65 2.81
CA ALA A 243 20.12 -12.00 2.96
C ALA A 243 21.02 -11.36 1.89
N MET A 244 20.51 -11.17 0.67
CA MET A 244 21.29 -10.62 -0.44
C MET A 244 21.38 -9.09 -0.38
N TYR A 245 20.35 -8.41 0.10
CA TYR A 245 20.23 -6.95 -0.01
C TYR A 245 20.16 -6.23 1.35
N PHE A 246 20.30 -6.94 2.47
CA PHE A 246 20.27 -6.30 3.78
C PHE A 246 21.38 -5.25 3.91
N GLY A 247 21.00 -4.03 4.28
CA GLY A 247 21.87 -2.86 4.34
C GLY A 247 21.88 -1.99 3.09
N ASP A 248 21.29 -2.46 1.98
CA ASP A 248 21.15 -1.69 0.75
C ASP A 248 19.79 -0.98 0.67
N ASN A 249 19.69 0.11 -0.10
CA ASN A 249 18.43 0.77 -0.36
C ASN A 249 17.57 -0.06 -1.34
N TYR A 250 16.70 -0.93 -0.78
CA TYR A 250 15.83 -1.82 -1.55
C TYR A 250 14.74 -1.05 -2.35
N ALA A 251 14.48 0.22 -2.04
CA ALA A 251 13.48 1.03 -2.72
C ALA A 251 13.99 1.63 -4.03
N ASP A 252 15.30 1.63 -4.27
CA ASP A 252 15.94 2.21 -5.44
C ASP A 252 16.47 1.18 -6.44
N LYS A 253 16.94 1.69 -7.59
CA LYS A 253 17.67 0.89 -8.57
C LYS A 253 19.06 0.50 -8.03
N PRO A 254 19.58 -0.65 -8.43
CA PRO A 254 18.97 -1.63 -9.35
C PRO A 254 18.00 -2.61 -8.67
N ILE A 255 17.96 -2.64 -7.32
CA ILE A 255 17.31 -3.68 -6.51
C ILE A 255 15.83 -3.80 -6.84
N ASN A 256 15.07 -2.69 -6.79
CA ASN A 256 13.62 -2.69 -7.02
C ASN A 256 13.21 -3.07 -8.45
N ARG A 257 14.17 -3.15 -9.40
CA ARG A 257 13.95 -3.60 -10.79
C ARG A 257 14.53 -4.99 -11.04
N GLY A 258 15.24 -5.56 -10.07
CA GLY A 258 15.83 -6.88 -10.16
C GLY A 258 14.78 -7.99 -10.32
N PHE A 259 15.21 -9.10 -10.92
CA PHE A 259 14.34 -10.27 -11.08
C PHE A 259 13.94 -10.86 -9.73
N LEU A 260 14.87 -10.92 -8.77
CA LEU A 260 14.59 -11.46 -7.43
C LEU A 260 13.54 -10.62 -6.70
N PHE A 261 13.57 -9.28 -6.85
CA PHE A 261 12.52 -8.41 -6.32
C PHE A 261 11.14 -8.71 -6.94
N ALA A 262 11.08 -8.86 -8.27
CA ALA A 262 9.82 -9.19 -8.96
C ALA A 262 9.30 -10.59 -8.60
N LEU A 263 10.21 -11.54 -8.41
CA LEU A 263 9.90 -12.90 -7.99
C LEU A 263 9.34 -12.91 -6.56
N ASP A 264 9.97 -12.22 -5.62
CA ASP A 264 9.50 -12.09 -4.24
C ASP A 264 8.13 -11.39 -4.18
N ALA A 265 7.99 -10.27 -4.90
CA ALA A 265 6.73 -9.56 -5.02
C ALA A 265 5.58 -10.46 -5.49
N TYR A 266 5.84 -11.28 -6.50
CA TYR A 266 4.83 -12.14 -7.10
C TYR A 266 4.52 -13.37 -6.25
N VAL A 267 5.56 -14.12 -5.87
CA VAL A 267 5.38 -15.37 -5.11
C VAL A 267 4.85 -15.08 -3.71
N GLY A 268 5.33 -14.02 -3.04
CA GLY A 268 4.79 -13.55 -1.77
C GLY A 268 3.30 -13.15 -1.85
N SER A 269 2.91 -12.43 -2.92
CA SER A 269 1.50 -12.11 -3.17
C SER A 269 0.64 -13.35 -3.40
N LEU A 270 1.13 -14.32 -4.16
CA LEU A 270 0.44 -15.59 -4.39
C LEU A 270 0.31 -16.42 -3.13
N ALA A 271 1.38 -16.51 -2.33
CA ALA A 271 1.39 -17.24 -1.07
C ALA A 271 0.39 -16.64 -0.07
N MET A 272 0.34 -15.29 0.04
CA MET A 272 -0.66 -14.61 0.85
C MET A 272 -2.09 -14.86 0.36
N LEU A 273 -2.33 -14.79 -0.96
CA LEU A 273 -3.63 -15.04 -1.56
C LEU A 273 -4.09 -16.50 -1.35
N ALA A 274 -3.23 -17.46 -1.65
CA ALA A 274 -3.53 -18.91 -1.54
C ALA A 274 -3.67 -19.34 -0.07
N GLY A 275 -2.76 -18.88 0.79
CA GLY A 275 -2.77 -19.19 2.22
C GLY A 275 -4.03 -18.65 2.90
N MET A 276 -4.39 -17.39 2.63
CA MET A 276 -5.60 -16.80 3.19
C MET A 276 -6.88 -17.41 2.62
N ALA A 277 -6.91 -17.76 1.32
CA ALA A 277 -8.04 -18.48 0.74
C ALA A 277 -8.20 -19.89 1.34
N ARG A 278 -7.11 -20.54 1.78
CA ARG A 278 -7.14 -21.87 2.38
C ARG A 278 -7.41 -21.85 3.88
N PHE A 279 -6.76 -20.98 4.63
CA PHE A 279 -6.74 -20.98 6.09
C PHE A 279 -7.40 -19.78 6.73
N GLY A 280 -7.54 -18.68 5.99
CA GLY A 280 -7.99 -17.37 6.49
C GLY A 280 -9.39 -16.94 6.03
N ASP A 281 -10.19 -17.82 5.42
CA ASP A 281 -11.57 -17.49 5.00
C ASP A 281 -12.55 -17.60 6.17
N VAL A 282 -12.19 -16.95 7.28
CA VAL A 282 -12.92 -16.94 8.54
C VAL A 282 -13.40 -15.54 8.89
N SER A 283 -14.50 -15.45 9.65
CA SER A 283 -15.09 -14.19 10.09
C SER A 283 -15.37 -14.24 11.59
N GLY A 284 -14.55 -13.53 12.36
CA GLY A 284 -14.72 -13.30 13.80
C GLY A 284 -15.04 -11.84 14.10
N SER A 285 -15.26 -11.49 15.37
CA SER A 285 -15.51 -10.11 15.83
C SER A 285 -14.32 -9.20 15.51
N LEU A 286 -13.10 -9.66 15.80
CA LEU A 286 -11.86 -8.93 15.48
C LEU A 286 -11.73 -8.66 13.96
N SER A 287 -11.92 -9.69 13.11
CA SER A 287 -11.82 -9.54 11.66
C SER A 287 -12.87 -8.55 11.12
N LYS A 288 -14.09 -8.60 11.62
CA LYS A 288 -15.15 -7.65 11.25
C LYS A 288 -14.79 -6.22 11.65
N TRP A 289 -14.32 -6.04 12.88
CA TRP A 289 -13.94 -4.73 13.39
C TRP A 289 -12.73 -4.15 12.62
N MET A 290 -11.68 -4.95 12.44
CA MET A 290 -10.50 -4.55 11.67
C MET A 290 -10.84 -4.20 10.23
N SER A 291 -11.67 -5.00 9.56
CA SER A 291 -12.09 -4.74 8.18
C SER A 291 -12.89 -3.43 8.05
N ALA A 292 -13.69 -3.09 9.06
CA ALA A 292 -14.47 -1.85 9.07
C ALA A 292 -13.59 -0.60 9.28
N HIS A 293 -12.47 -0.73 9.99
CA HIS A 293 -11.62 0.40 10.40
C HIS A 293 -10.27 0.47 9.65
N SER A 294 -9.91 -0.56 8.88
CA SER A 294 -8.60 -0.62 8.19
C SER A 294 -8.36 0.54 7.24
N PHE A 295 -9.41 1.11 6.64
CA PHE A 295 -9.26 2.27 5.77
C PHE A 295 -8.79 3.52 6.54
N GLY A 296 -9.35 3.78 7.71
CA GLY A 296 -8.89 4.88 8.57
C GLY A 296 -7.46 4.66 9.05
N LEU A 297 -7.13 3.44 9.47
CA LEU A 297 -5.77 3.06 9.83
C LEU A 297 -4.81 3.32 8.67
N TYR A 298 -5.18 2.92 7.43
CA TYR A 298 -4.38 3.17 6.25
C TYR A 298 -4.15 4.67 5.98
N VAL A 299 -5.18 5.51 6.11
CA VAL A 299 -5.08 6.94 5.76
C VAL A 299 -4.26 7.75 6.77
N PHE A 300 -4.36 7.43 8.07
CA PHE A 300 -3.87 8.33 9.13
C PHE A 300 -2.68 7.81 9.93
N HIS A 301 -2.29 6.53 9.82
CA HIS A 301 -1.21 5.97 10.64
C HIS A 301 0.11 6.72 10.47
N TYR A 302 0.44 7.12 9.24
CA TYR A 302 1.72 7.76 8.95
C TYR A 302 1.84 9.15 9.60
N LEU A 303 0.72 9.88 9.73
CA LEU A 303 0.68 11.13 10.47
C LEU A 303 1.03 10.92 11.95
N GLY A 304 0.52 9.86 12.58
CA GLY A 304 0.87 9.52 13.96
C GLY A 304 2.36 9.19 14.11
N ILE A 305 2.88 8.32 13.25
CA ILE A 305 4.30 7.91 13.24
C ILE A 305 5.23 9.12 13.03
N SER A 306 4.99 9.89 12.00
CA SER A 306 5.83 11.04 11.64
C SER A 306 5.73 12.19 12.67
N SER A 307 4.59 12.36 13.34
CA SER A 307 4.46 13.33 14.44
C SER A 307 5.33 12.95 15.63
N VAL A 308 5.38 11.68 16.02
CA VAL A 308 6.30 11.20 17.08
C VAL A 308 7.75 11.43 16.67
N ALA A 309 8.09 11.11 15.43
CA ALA A 309 9.44 11.33 14.91
C ALA A 309 9.84 12.82 14.96
N LEU A 310 8.94 13.74 14.56
CA LEU A 310 9.20 15.18 14.58
C LEU A 310 9.34 15.73 16.00
N ILE A 311 8.45 15.31 16.92
CA ILE A 311 8.36 15.93 18.26
C ILE A 311 9.41 15.35 19.22
N PHE A 312 9.71 14.07 19.13
CA PHE A 312 10.53 13.38 20.13
C PHE A 312 11.86 12.85 19.59
N ALA A 313 11.84 12.24 18.39
CA ALA A 313 13.05 11.58 17.87
C ALA A 313 14.02 12.59 17.23
N LYS A 314 13.53 13.51 16.40
CA LYS A 314 14.36 14.51 15.73
C LYS A 314 15.14 15.40 16.72
N PRO A 315 14.53 15.95 17.81
CA PRO A 315 15.28 16.72 18.81
C PRO A 315 16.02 15.84 19.83
N GLY A 316 15.95 14.51 19.77
CA GLY A 316 16.62 13.61 20.69
C GLY A 316 16.05 13.60 22.11
N LEU A 317 14.76 13.92 22.29
CA LEU A 317 14.13 14.04 23.61
C LEU A 317 13.91 12.67 24.27
N LEU A 318 13.79 11.61 23.51
CA LEU A 318 13.53 10.26 24.00
C LEU A 318 14.52 9.24 23.39
N PRO A 319 14.87 8.18 24.14
CA PRO A 319 15.72 7.12 23.59
C PRO A 319 15.03 6.35 22.46
N ALA A 320 15.83 5.86 21.52
CA ALA A 320 15.34 5.20 20.30
C ALA A 320 14.26 4.12 20.55
N PRO A 321 14.39 3.16 21.49
CA PRO A 321 13.36 2.15 21.72
C PRO A 321 12.00 2.75 22.08
N VAL A 322 12.00 3.83 22.87
CA VAL A 322 10.77 4.54 23.25
C VAL A 322 10.14 5.21 22.04
N CYS A 323 10.94 5.83 21.15
CA CYS A 323 10.47 6.43 19.91
C CYS A 323 9.79 5.38 19.00
N TYR A 324 10.34 4.18 18.84
CA TYR A 324 9.73 3.09 18.07
C TYR A 324 8.38 2.66 18.67
N ILE A 325 8.31 2.43 19.98
CA ILE A 325 7.07 2.01 20.65
C ILE A 325 6.01 3.12 20.55
N LEU A 326 6.37 4.37 20.82
CA LEU A 326 5.44 5.49 20.70
C LEU A 326 4.96 5.70 19.27
N SER A 327 5.83 5.54 18.27
CA SER A 327 5.45 5.62 16.85
C SER A 327 4.46 4.53 16.49
N LEU A 328 4.66 3.30 16.94
CA LEU A 328 3.72 2.21 16.73
C LEU A 328 2.35 2.51 17.36
N VAL A 329 2.33 2.90 18.62
CA VAL A 329 1.10 3.28 19.35
C VAL A 329 0.41 4.46 18.67
N ALA A 330 1.15 5.51 18.31
CA ALA A 330 0.62 6.70 17.63
C ALA A 330 0.04 6.34 16.26
N GLY A 331 0.66 5.44 15.50
CA GLY A 331 0.15 4.96 14.23
C GLY A 331 -1.27 4.38 14.36
N PHE A 332 -1.50 3.54 15.37
CA PHE A 332 -2.83 2.98 15.64
C PHE A 332 -3.80 4.01 16.23
N VAL A 333 -3.35 4.82 17.20
CA VAL A 333 -4.20 5.82 17.87
C VAL A 333 -4.68 6.88 16.85
N PHE A 334 -3.79 7.40 16.00
CA PHE A 334 -4.16 8.35 14.96
C PHE A 334 -5.03 7.66 13.89
N GLY A 335 -4.68 6.42 13.49
CA GLY A 335 -5.45 5.65 12.52
C GLY A 335 -6.92 5.52 12.91
N TYR A 336 -7.20 5.07 14.11
CA TYR A 336 -8.58 4.86 14.59
C TYR A 336 -9.22 6.13 15.16
N GLY A 337 -8.47 6.94 15.90
CA GLY A 337 -8.96 8.17 16.53
C GLY A 337 -9.39 9.22 15.51
N LEU A 338 -8.54 9.53 14.54
CA LEU A 338 -8.87 10.49 13.49
C LEU A 338 -10.01 9.96 12.60
N TYR A 339 -10.02 8.67 12.30
CA TYR A 339 -11.16 8.08 11.57
C TYR A 339 -12.47 8.28 12.35
N ALA A 340 -12.49 8.01 13.66
CA ALA A 340 -13.66 8.17 14.49
C ALA A 340 -14.14 9.63 14.55
N ILE A 341 -13.23 10.59 14.60
CA ILE A 341 -13.56 12.03 14.62
C ILE A 341 -14.03 12.49 13.24
N ILE A 342 -13.24 12.26 12.21
CA ILE A 342 -13.46 12.76 10.85
C ILE A 342 -14.73 12.15 10.24
N SER A 343 -15.04 10.88 10.53
CA SER A 343 -16.25 10.23 10.04
C SER A 343 -17.55 10.86 10.56
N ARG A 344 -17.49 11.61 11.67
CA ARG A 344 -18.65 12.33 12.25
C ARG A 344 -18.87 13.71 11.66
N ILE A 345 -17.86 14.31 11.03
CA ILE A 345 -17.95 15.67 10.47
C ILE A 345 -18.29 15.57 8.98
N PRO A 346 -19.49 16.00 8.54
CA PRO A 346 -20.02 15.68 7.20
C PRO A 346 -19.10 16.07 6.04
N PHE A 347 -18.49 17.27 6.09
CA PHE A 347 -17.57 17.75 5.06
C PHE A 347 -16.29 16.91 5.03
N PHE A 348 -15.64 16.74 6.18
CA PHE A 348 -14.38 15.98 6.26
C PHE A 348 -14.59 14.49 5.99
N ARG A 349 -15.71 13.91 6.41
CA ARG A 349 -16.09 12.54 6.06
C ARG A 349 -16.13 12.32 4.55
N TRP A 350 -16.72 13.26 3.81
CA TRP A 350 -16.74 13.21 2.36
C TRP A 350 -15.35 13.51 1.75
N ALA A 351 -14.71 14.60 2.13
CA ALA A 351 -13.48 15.07 1.51
C ALA A 351 -12.26 14.16 1.80
N VAL A 352 -12.17 13.61 3.03
CA VAL A 352 -10.99 12.86 3.51
C VAL A 352 -11.21 11.35 3.46
N LEU A 353 -12.45 10.87 3.63
CA LEU A 353 -12.77 9.44 3.67
C LEU A 353 -13.58 8.97 2.45
N GLY A 354 -14.08 9.85 1.60
CA GLY A 354 -14.91 9.48 0.45
C GLY A 354 -16.23 8.82 0.83
N ILE A 355 -16.73 9.07 2.04
CA ILE A 355 -17.98 8.49 2.55
C ILE A 355 -19.11 9.50 2.35
N LYS A 356 -20.16 9.11 1.62
CA LYS A 356 -21.36 9.92 1.47
C LYS A 356 -22.14 10.02 2.78
N LYS A 357 -22.88 11.13 2.92
CA LYS A 357 -23.93 11.25 3.93
C LYS A 357 -24.99 10.18 3.60
N GLU A 358 -25.31 9.33 4.56
CA GLU A 358 -26.55 8.56 4.48
C GLU A 358 -27.71 9.55 4.48
N LYS A 359 -28.63 9.37 3.51
CA LYS A 359 -29.84 10.17 3.43
C LYS A 359 -30.79 9.80 4.53
#